data_5ac2cc49a9607b16537466740ad02dd9
#
_entry.id   5ac2cc49a9607b16537466740ad02dd9
#
_cell.length_a   1.000
_cell.length_b   1.000
_cell.length_c   1.000
_cell.angle_alpha   90.00
_cell.angle_beta   90.00
_cell.angle_gamma   90.00
#
_symmetry.space_group_name_H-M   'P 1'
#
loop_
_entity.id
_entity.type
_entity.pdbx_description
1 polymer ?
#
loop_
_entity_poly.entity_id
_entity_poly.type
_entity_poly.pdbx_seq_one_letter_code
_entity_poly.pdbx_strand_id
1 'polypeptide(L)'
;MKISVGNSRTSRAWKIKEFSWEKFVQKCSQTIRTAETVQEYRKLPKGQQDNIKDVGGFVGGELRSGLRRKDTVINRCLLTLDADYADEDFWEQIELFFNFKCLIYSTHKHTAQTPRFRLIIPLSRPVTADEYTAVARRIAADIGIEQFDDTTYQPHRLMYWPSTSSDGEFVFQHRDGEEIDADAVLARYKDWHDTSEYPVSSRQKKIVSHALKKQADPLTKQGIVGAFCRAYTIQDAISTFLSDVYEPSSLNGRYDYIPADSVAGVIVYNDKFAYSHHATDPACGKLCNSFDLVRIHKFSYLDKDETDSEKSASFKAMTDFAMQDGRVKEQTLTDKEKAVYEEFSVIDDNDDTSWHKYLSVNKHGDVENSIQNLTIILQNDPKLKGIVFNELSDCIEINGDVPWQHPSKYWRDADDAQLLTYLTYSYGKFTR
;
A
#
# COMPACT_ATOMS: atom_id res chain seq x y z
N MET A 1 -25.93 17.68 -11.94
CA MET A 1 -24.68 16.99 -11.60
C MET A 1 -24.97 15.66 -10.90
N LYS A 2 -24.25 14.61 -11.28
CA LYS A 2 -24.42 13.26 -10.71
C LYS A 2 -23.30 12.98 -9.71
N ILE A 3 -23.67 12.64 -8.48
CA ILE A 3 -22.72 12.34 -7.40
C ILE A 3 -23.10 11.03 -6.72
N SER A 4 -22.12 10.34 -6.14
CA SER A 4 -22.34 9.12 -5.38
C SER A 4 -22.52 9.44 -3.89
N VAL A 5 -23.62 8.98 -3.31
CA VAL A 5 -24.00 9.25 -1.90
C VAL A 5 -24.00 7.95 -1.11
N GLY A 6 -23.39 7.98 0.07
CA GLY A 6 -23.38 6.89 1.04
C GLY A 6 -23.93 7.31 2.39
N ASN A 7 -24.58 6.39 3.11
CA ASN A 7 -25.15 6.67 4.43
C ASN A 7 -24.10 6.64 5.54
N SER A 8 -22.90 6.12 5.26
CA SER A 8 -21.78 5.99 6.19
C SER A 8 -20.48 5.85 5.41
N ARG A 9 -19.34 6.15 6.04
CA ARG A 9 -18.00 5.91 5.49
C ARG A 9 -17.74 4.44 5.14
N THR A 10 -18.38 3.53 5.85
CA THR A 10 -18.28 2.07 5.66
C THR A 10 -19.36 1.50 4.74
N SER A 11 -20.16 2.37 4.10
CA SER A 11 -21.23 1.96 3.20
C SER A 11 -20.69 1.12 2.04
N ARG A 12 -21.30 -0.03 1.79
CA ARG A 12 -20.97 -0.94 0.67
C ARG A 12 -21.88 -0.74 -0.55
N ALA A 13 -22.82 0.20 -0.45
CA ALA A 13 -23.77 0.52 -1.51
C ALA A 13 -23.91 2.04 -1.64
N TRP A 14 -23.06 2.61 -2.47
CA TRP A 14 -23.12 4.03 -2.85
C TRP A 14 -24.12 4.20 -3.98
N LYS A 15 -25.05 5.16 -3.82
CA LYS A 15 -26.10 5.40 -4.81
C LYS A 15 -25.80 6.68 -5.58
N ILE A 16 -25.82 6.60 -6.89
CA ILE A 16 -25.75 7.79 -7.75
C ILE A 16 -27.05 8.58 -7.58
N LYS A 17 -26.93 9.85 -7.24
CA LYS A 17 -28.03 10.80 -7.13
C LYS A 17 -27.76 12.02 -7.99
N GLU A 18 -28.80 12.55 -8.59
CA GLU A 18 -28.74 13.78 -9.37
C GLU A 18 -29.15 14.98 -8.51
N PHE A 19 -28.33 16.01 -8.54
CA PHE A 19 -28.57 17.28 -7.86
C PHE A 19 -28.46 18.45 -8.85
N SER A 20 -29.33 19.47 -8.71
CA SER A 20 -28.98 20.80 -9.18
C SER A 20 -28.00 21.45 -8.19
N TRP A 21 -27.25 22.47 -8.62
CA TRP A 21 -26.33 23.18 -7.73
C TRP A 21 -27.06 23.78 -6.53
N GLU A 22 -28.22 24.40 -6.74
CA GLU A 22 -29.02 25.04 -5.70
C GLU A 22 -29.47 24.02 -4.63
N LYS A 23 -29.93 22.83 -5.04
CA LYS A 23 -30.31 21.75 -4.11
C LYS A 23 -29.10 21.24 -3.33
N PHE A 24 -27.93 21.19 -3.96
CA PHE A 24 -26.69 20.79 -3.29
C PHE A 24 -26.24 21.85 -2.29
N VAL A 25 -26.26 23.14 -2.64
CA VAL A 25 -26.01 24.28 -1.75
C VAL A 25 -26.97 24.24 -0.55
N GLN A 26 -28.27 24.07 -0.80
CA GLN A 26 -29.27 23.97 0.28
C GLN A 26 -28.98 22.77 1.20
N LYS A 27 -28.53 21.63 0.66
CA LYS A 27 -28.18 20.49 1.50
C LYS A 27 -26.94 20.75 2.35
N CYS A 28 -25.94 21.42 1.83
CA CYS A 28 -24.69 21.75 2.53
C CYS A 28 -24.85 22.92 3.51
N SER A 29 -25.87 23.78 3.37
CA SER A 29 -26.12 24.88 4.27
C SER A 29 -26.72 24.47 5.64
N GLN A 30 -27.07 23.19 5.79
CA GLN A 30 -27.61 22.63 7.01
C GLN A 30 -26.65 21.63 7.63
N THR A 31 -26.36 21.83 8.93
CA THR A 31 -25.55 20.88 9.69
C THR A 31 -26.41 19.94 10.55
N ILE A 32 -25.92 18.74 10.75
CA ILE A 32 -26.48 17.80 11.72
C ILE A 32 -25.74 18.02 13.04
N ARG A 33 -26.49 18.45 14.07
CA ARG A 33 -25.98 18.62 15.45
C ARG A 33 -25.89 17.25 16.11
N THR A 34 -24.71 16.93 16.63
CA THR A 34 -24.47 15.73 17.44
C THR A 34 -24.60 16.03 18.93
N ALA A 35 -24.64 15.01 19.77
CA ALA A 35 -25.02 15.19 21.18
C ALA A 35 -23.87 15.71 22.07
N GLU A 36 -22.61 15.37 21.70
CA GLU A 36 -21.42 15.73 22.46
C GLU A 36 -21.02 17.19 22.26
N THR A 37 -20.29 17.74 23.21
CA THR A 37 -19.66 19.07 23.11
C THR A 37 -18.34 18.98 22.35
N VAL A 38 -17.84 20.11 21.85
CA VAL A 38 -16.51 20.21 21.20
C VAL A 38 -15.41 19.69 22.11
N GLN A 39 -15.50 19.98 23.42
CA GLN A 39 -14.50 19.54 24.38
C GLN A 39 -14.53 18.01 24.59
N GLU A 40 -15.71 17.42 24.68
CA GLU A 40 -15.89 15.97 24.78
C GLU A 40 -15.38 15.29 23.52
N TYR A 41 -15.78 15.76 22.34
CA TYR A 41 -15.34 15.21 21.07
C TYR A 41 -13.80 15.17 20.93
N ARG A 42 -13.10 16.23 21.34
CA ARG A 42 -11.64 16.32 21.27
C ARG A 42 -10.93 15.29 22.15
N LYS A 43 -11.54 14.88 23.26
CA LYS A 43 -10.98 13.88 24.20
C LYS A 43 -11.21 12.44 23.74
N LEU A 44 -12.12 12.20 22.79
CA LEU A 44 -12.43 10.85 22.33
C LEU A 44 -11.29 10.25 21.49
N PRO A 45 -11.09 8.93 21.55
CA PRO A 45 -10.23 8.21 20.61
C PRO A 45 -10.68 8.45 19.15
N LYS A 46 -9.71 8.47 18.21
CA LYS A 46 -9.97 8.77 16.79
C LYS A 46 -11.12 7.93 16.18
N GLY A 47 -11.19 6.64 16.50
CA GLY A 47 -12.27 5.76 15.99
C GLY A 47 -13.66 6.20 16.43
N GLN A 48 -13.84 6.70 17.67
CA GLN A 48 -15.10 7.23 18.16
C GLN A 48 -15.42 8.59 17.52
N GLN A 49 -14.42 9.47 17.38
CA GLN A 49 -14.57 10.72 16.63
C GLN A 49 -15.04 10.46 15.20
N ASP A 50 -14.45 9.45 14.54
CA ASP A 50 -14.80 9.08 13.17
C ASP A 50 -16.24 8.54 13.06
N ASN A 51 -16.75 7.87 14.09
CA ASN A 51 -18.13 7.38 14.11
C ASN A 51 -19.14 8.51 14.35
N ILE A 52 -18.83 9.45 15.23
CA ILE A 52 -19.71 10.60 15.56
C ILE A 52 -19.92 11.50 14.34
N LYS A 53 -18.85 11.88 13.67
CA LYS A 53 -18.93 12.75 12.47
C LYS A 53 -19.50 12.05 11.24
N ASP A 54 -19.68 10.71 11.29
CA ASP A 54 -20.17 9.92 10.16
C ASP A 54 -21.70 9.98 10.03
N VAL A 55 -22.15 11.10 9.55
CA VAL A 55 -23.57 11.34 9.20
C VAL A 55 -23.87 11.01 7.74
N GLY A 56 -23.04 10.15 7.14
CA GLY A 56 -23.02 9.89 5.72
C GLY A 56 -22.23 10.94 4.94
N GLY A 57 -22.18 10.79 3.62
CA GLY A 57 -21.40 11.70 2.78
C GLY A 57 -21.53 11.40 1.30
N PHE A 58 -20.67 12.02 0.53
CA PHE A 58 -20.68 11.91 -0.92
C PHE A 58 -19.27 11.84 -1.51
N VAL A 59 -19.19 11.32 -2.72
CA VAL A 59 -18.07 11.49 -3.65
C VAL A 59 -18.59 12.37 -4.79
N GLY A 60 -17.89 13.43 -5.14
CA GLY A 60 -18.32 14.44 -6.11
C GLY A 60 -18.27 13.94 -7.56
N GLY A 61 -18.79 12.74 -7.82
CA GLY A 61 -18.85 12.07 -9.12
C GLY A 61 -19.47 10.68 -9.01
N GLU A 62 -19.34 9.91 -10.08
CA GLU A 62 -19.97 8.61 -10.22
C GLU A 62 -18.99 7.46 -9.88
N LEU A 63 -19.48 6.47 -9.11
CA LEU A 63 -18.75 5.27 -8.74
C LEU A 63 -19.34 4.04 -9.44
N ARG A 64 -18.47 3.17 -9.98
CA ARG A 64 -18.85 1.91 -10.59
C ARG A 64 -19.36 0.93 -9.52
N SER A 65 -20.46 0.24 -9.83
CA SER A 65 -21.04 -0.82 -8.99
C SER A 65 -21.36 -0.39 -7.54
N GLY A 66 -21.49 0.91 -7.27
CA GLY A 66 -21.78 1.42 -5.92
C GLY A 66 -20.68 1.15 -4.89
N LEU A 67 -19.45 0.89 -5.31
CA LEU A 67 -18.29 0.69 -4.43
C LEU A 67 -17.41 1.93 -4.42
N ARG A 68 -16.95 2.35 -3.24
CA ARG A 68 -16.01 3.48 -3.08
C ARG A 68 -14.59 2.95 -2.94
N ARG A 69 -13.92 2.79 -4.07
CA ARG A 69 -12.51 2.37 -4.18
C ARG A 69 -11.79 3.23 -5.22
N LYS A 70 -10.47 3.19 -5.27
CA LYS A 70 -9.63 3.95 -6.20
C LYS A 70 -9.97 3.62 -7.67
N ASP A 71 -10.12 2.36 -7.96
CA ASP A 71 -10.38 1.78 -9.29
C ASP A 71 -11.85 1.84 -9.73
N THR A 72 -12.75 2.36 -8.88
CA THR A 72 -14.19 2.40 -9.18
C THR A 72 -14.71 3.77 -9.58
N VAL A 73 -13.90 4.80 -9.56
CA VAL A 73 -14.29 6.15 -9.98
C VAL A 73 -14.50 6.19 -11.49
N ILE A 74 -15.73 6.51 -11.91
CA ILE A 74 -16.06 6.66 -13.33
C ILE A 74 -15.70 8.08 -13.79
N ASN A 75 -16.17 9.08 -13.03
CA ASN A 75 -15.89 10.49 -13.28
C ASN A 75 -16.02 11.33 -12.01
N ARG A 76 -15.62 12.59 -12.13
CA ARG A 76 -15.83 13.62 -11.09
C ARG A 76 -16.43 14.86 -11.77
N CYS A 77 -17.53 15.37 -11.20
CA CYS A 77 -18.18 16.62 -11.63
C CYS A 77 -18.06 17.75 -10.60
N LEU A 78 -17.56 17.43 -9.40
CA LEU A 78 -17.25 18.40 -8.35
C LEU A 78 -15.79 18.27 -7.94
N LEU A 79 -15.09 19.37 -7.92
CA LEU A 79 -13.84 19.53 -7.20
C LEU A 79 -14.17 19.65 -5.71
N THR A 80 -13.54 18.81 -4.88
CA THR A 80 -13.78 18.76 -3.44
C THR A 80 -12.47 18.80 -2.70
N LEU A 81 -12.20 19.85 -1.93
CA LEU A 81 -10.95 20.09 -1.23
C LEU A 81 -11.21 20.21 0.28
N ASP A 82 -10.49 19.43 1.07
CA ASP A 82 -10.57 19.40 2.54
C ASP A 82 -9.47 20.33 3.09
N ALA A 83 -9.85 21.55 3.49
CA ALA A 83 -8.96 22.57 4.02
C ALA A 83 -8.79 22.39 5.53
N ASP A 84 -7.99 21.39 5.92
CA ASP A 84 -7.71 21.01 7.30
C ASP A 84 -6.70 21.97 7.99
N TYR A 85 -6.05 22.82 7.22
CA TYR A 85 -5.04 23.80 7.66
C TYR A 85 -5.37 25.21 7.16
N ALA A 86 -6.68 25.54 7.04
CA ALA A 86 -7.15 26.80 6.53
C ALA A 86 -6.68 27.97 7.42
N ASP A 87 -6.32 29.08 6.77
CA ASP A 87 -6.07 30.34 7.45
C ASP A 87 -7.40 30.97 7.93
N GLU A 88 -7.33 31.93 8.87
CA GLU A 88 -8.52 32.57 9.44
C GLU A 88 -9.33 33.33 8.37
N ASP A 89 -8.66 33.88 7.36
CA ASP A 89 -9.23 34.63 6.25
C ASP A 89 -9.44 33.77 4.97
N PHE A 90 -9.55 32.45 5.11
CA PHE A 90 -9.65 31.51 3.98
C PHE A 90 -10.80 31.85 3.02
N TRP A 91 -11.97 32.20 3.54
CA TRP A 91 -13.12 32.57 2.70
C TRP A 91 -12.90 33.91 2.00
N GLU A 92 -12.41 34.90 2.71
CA GLU A 92 -12.11 36.22 2.19
C GLU A 92 -11.08 36.16 1.08
N GLN A 93 -10.06 35.30 1.17
CA GLN A 93 -9.10 35.06 0.11
C GLN A 93 -9.78 34.48 -1.14
N ILE A 94 -10.67 33.48 -0.97
CA ILE A 94 -11.41 32.91 -2.10
C ILE A 94 -12.30 33.96 -2.74
N GLU A 95 -13.01 34.73 -1.94
CA GLU A 95 -13.94 35.77 -2.42
C GLU A 95 -13.21 36.90 -3.16
N LEU A 96 -12.02 37.27 -2.71
CA LEU A 96 -11.25 38.36 -3.27
C LEU A 96 -10.50 37.97 -4.55
N PHE A 97 -9.88 36.79 -4.58
CA PHE A 97 -8.94 36.43 -5.66
C PHE A 97 -9.51 35.53 -6.74
N PHE A 98 -10.67 34.92 -6.52
CA PHE A 98 -11.28 33.98 -7.45
C PHE A 98 -12.70 34.40 -7.83
N ASN A 99 -13.15 34.01 -9.02
CA ASN A 99 -14.49 34.30 -9.52
C ASN A 99 -15.33 33.05 -9.81
N PHE A 100 -14.84 31.85 -9.44
CA PHE A 100 -15.57 30.63 -9.66
C PHE A 100 -16.75 30.46 -8.69
N LYS A 101 -17.77 29.75 -9.15
CA LYS A 101 -18.89 29.26 -8.33
C LYS A 101 -18.40 28.26 -7.30
N CYS A 102 -18.70 28.47 -6.03
CA CYS A 102 -18.28 27.55 -4.96
C CYS A 102 -19.13 27.66 -3.71
N LEU A 103 -18.92 26.70 -2.81
CA LEU A 103 -19.36 26.78 -1.43
C LEU A 103 -18.26 26.25 -0.50
N ILE A 104 -18.29 26.76 0.74
CA ILE A 104 -17.57 26.14 1.85
C ILE A 104 -18.54 25.78 2.97
N TYR A 105 -18.19 24.74 3.72
CA TYR A 105 -18.79 24.44 5.01
C TYR A 105 -17.76 23.92 6.00
N SER A 106 -17.94 24.25 7.29
CA SER A 106 -17.03 23.83 8.33
C SER A 106 -17.11 22.33 8.61
N THR A 107 -15.96 21.71 8.91
CA THR A 107 -15.90 20.30 9.30
C THR A 107 -16.23 20.14 10.79
N HIS A 108 -16.49 18.94 11.24
CA HIS A 108 -16.82 18.62 12.64
C HIS A 108 -15.75 19.08 13.66
N LYS A 109 -14.50 19.23 13.22
CA LYS A 109 -13.37 19.69 14.06
C LYS A 109 -13.12 21.19 14.00
N HIS A 110 -13.91 21.92 13.25
CA HIS A 110 -13.75 23.36 13.09
C HIS A 110 -13.91 24.11 14.41
N THR A 111 -13.11 25.13 14.59
CA THR A 111 -13.29 26.19 15.59
C THR A 111 -12.73 27.47 15.01
N ALA A 112 -13.15 28.65 15.58
CA ALA A 112 -12.62 29.95 15.14
C ALA A 112 -11.07 30.02 15.18
N GLN A 113 -10.44 29.39 16.19
CA GLN A 113 -8.96 29.40 16.35
C GLN A 113 -8.24 28.39 15.47
N THR A 114 -8.95 27.39 14.97
CA THR A 114 -8.41 26.35 14.07
C THR A 114 -9.43 26.07 12.98
N PRO A 115 -9.53 26.98 11.99
CA PRO A 115 -10.52 26.84 10.92
C PRO A 115 -10.29 25.56 10.10
N ARG A 116 -11.39 24.88 9.78
CA ARG A 116 -11.38 23.69 8.94
C ARG A 116 -12.61 23.68 8.07
N PHE A 117 -12.41 23.68 6.78
CA PHE A 117 -13.45 23.79 5.79
C PHE A 117 -13.39 22.70 4.72
N ARG A 118 -14.52 22.47 4.08
CA ARG A 118 -14.59 21.79 2.79
C ARG A 118 -14.97 22.78 1.72
N LEU A 119 -14.11 22.94 0.75
CA LEU A 119 -14.36 23.76 -0.44
C LEU A 119 -14.88 22.86 -1.54
N ILE A 120 -16.04 23.18 -2.09
CA ILE A 120 -16.69 22.46 -3.18
C ILE A 120 -16.89 23.40 -4.35
N ILE A 121 -16.42 22.98 -5.52
CA ILE A 121 -16.47 23.78 -6.75
C ILE A 121 -17.01 22.89 -7.88
N PRO A 122 -18.05 23.29 -8.63
CA PRO A 122 -18.51 22.55 -9.78
C PRO A 122 -17.52 22.69 -10.96
N LEU A 123 -17.39 21.62 -11.73
CA LEU A 123 -16.59 21.57 -12.95
C LEU A 123 -17.50 21.71 -14.17
N SER A 124 -17.02 22.39 -15.22
CA SER A 124 -17.75 22.64 -16.47
C SER A 124 -18.12 21.35 -17.21
N ARG A 125 -17.36 20.30 -17.00
CA ARG A 125 -17.62 18.94 -17.50
C ARG A 125 -17.19 17.90 -16.48
N PRO A 126 -17.75 16.66 -16.55
CA PRO A 126 -17.17 15.53 -15.85
C PRO A 126 -15.74 15.26 -16.34
N VAL A 127 -14.85 14.94 -15.40
CA VAL A 127 -13.43 14.64 -15.65
C VAL A 127 -13.10 13.22 -15.21
N THR A 128 -12.07 12.59 -15.79
CA THR A 128 -11.56 11.27 -15.35
C THR A 128 -10.91 11.39 -13.98
N ALA A 129 -10.55 10.25 -13.38
CA ALA A 129 -9.88 10.22 -12.08
C ALA A 129 -8.52 10.93 -12.12
N ASP A 130 -7.77 10.78 -13.20
CA ASP A 130 -6.43 11.38 -13.36
C ASP A 130 -6.53 12.87 -13.68
N GLU A 131 -7.42 13.27 -14.60
CA GLU A 131 -7.74 14.69 -14.82
C GLU A 131 -8.15 15.39 -13.53
N TYR A 132 -9.01 14.72 -12.69
CA TYR A 132 -9.40 15.27 -11.41
C TYR A 132 -8.21 15.57 -10.50
N THR A 133 -7.25 14.65 -10.42
CA THR A 133 -6.06 14.83 -9.59
C THR A 133 -5.22 16.01 -10.06
N ALA A 134 -5.02 16.14 -11.37
CA ALA A 134 -4.30 17.27 -11.97
C ALA A 134 -5.01 18.60 -11.71
N VAL A 135 -6.33 18.67 -11.98
CA VAL A 135 -7.14 19.87 -11.76
C VAL A 135 -7.15 20.26 -10.28
N ALA A 136 -7.40 19.29 -9.38
CA ALA A 136 -7.46 19.53 -7.95
C ALA A 136 -6.16 20.11 -7.39
N ARG A 137 -5.03 19.55 -7.79
CA ARG A 137 -3.71 20.02 -7.35
C ARG A 137 -3.37 21.41 -7.90
N ARG A 138 -3.74 21.72 -9.14
CA ARG A 138 -3.49 23.03 -9.74
C ARG A 138 -4.33 24.11 -9.05
N ILE A 139 -5.62 23.86 -8.84
CA ILE A 139 -6.49 24.82 -8.14
C ILE A 139 -6.07 24.97 -6.68
N ALA A 140 -5.71 23.89 -5.99
CA ALA A 140 -5.18 23.98 -4.63
C ALA A 140 -3.87 24.79 -4.56
N ALA A 141 -3.00 24.67 -5.57
CA ALA A 141 -1.78 25.49 -5.64
C ALA A 141 -2.07 26.99 -5.83
N ASP A 142 -3.09 27.31 -6.61
CA ASP A 142 -3.52 28.70 -6.81
C ASP A 142 -4.08 29.33 -5.53
N ILE A 143 -4.84 28.56 -4.74
CA ILE A 143 -5.41 29.03 -3.45
C ILE A 143 -4.36 29.05 -2.34
N GLY A 144 -3.44 28.09 -2.36
CA GLY A 144 -2.43 27.87 -1.33
C GLY A 144 -2.46 26.40 -0.88
N ILE A 145 -1.65 25.58 -1.53
CA ILE A 145 -1.65 24.10 -1.37
C ILE A 145 -1.41 23.64 0.07
N GLU A 146 -0.72 24.45 0.87
CA GLU A 146 -0.44 24.16 2.29
C GLU A 146 -1.70 24.18 3.17
N GLN A 147 -2.80 24.78 2.72
CA GLN A 147 -4.04 24.84 3.47
C GLN A 147 -4.88 23.55 3.38
N PHE A 148 -4.56 22.66 2.43
CA PHE A 148 -5.36 21.46 2.15
C PHE A 148 -4.71 20.16 2.66
N ASP A 149 -5.56 19.20 3.07
CA ASP A 149 -5.13 17.81 3.34
C ASP A 149 -4.62 17.15 2.06
N ASP A 150 -3.41 16.58 2.10
CA ASP A 150 -2.77 15.94 0.94
C ASP A 150 -3.56 14.75 0.38
N THR A 151 -4.48 14.16 1.16
CA THR A 151 -5.36 13.08 0.70
C THR A 151 -6.59 13.57 -0.04
N THR A 152 -6.86 14.88 -0.07
CA THR A 152 -8.04 15.47 -0.72
C THR A 152 -8.03 15.30 -2.24
N TYR A 153 -6.84 15.12 -2.84
CA TYR A 153 -6.67 14.95 -4.28
C TYR A 153 -7.04 13.55 -4.80
N GLN A 154 -7.39 12.63 -3.88
CA GLN A 154 -7.82 11.27 -4.25
C GLN A 154 -9.23 11.31 -4.86
N PRO A 155 -9.43 10.78 -6.08
CA PRO A 155 -10.73 10.87 -6.77
C PRO A 155 -11.89 10.18 -6.03
N HIS A 156 -11.63 9.14 -5.26
CA HIS A 156 -12.61 8.41 -4.45
C HIS A 156 -12.80 8.99 -3.04
N ARG A 157 -12.21 10.17 -2.74
CA ARG A 157 -12.26 10.78 -1.41
C ARG A 157 -13.69 11.05 -0.98
N LEU A 158 -14.03 10.57 0.22
CA LEU A 158 -15.31 10.84 0.88
C LEU A 158 -15.32 12.26 1.44
N MET A 159 -16.37 13.01 1.12
CA MET A 159 -16.75 14.24 1.82
C MET A 159 -17.97 13.93 2.70
N TYR A 160 -17.80 14.04 4.02
CA TYR A 160 -18.94 13.91 4.93
C TYR A 160 -19.90 15.07 4.75
N TRP A 161 -21.20 14.80 4.86
CA TRP A 161 -22.17 15.89 5.02
C TRP A 161 -21.84 16.71 6.25
N PRO A 162 -22.29 17.99 6.33
CA PRO A 162 -22.02 18.84 7.48
C PRO A 162 -22.52 18.23 8.78
N SER A 163 -21.66 18.15 9.77
CA SER A 163 -21.99 17.76 11.14
C SER A 163 -21.20 18.61 12.13
N THR A 164 -21.77 18.90 13.28
CA THR A 164 -21.22 19.86 14.26
C THR A 164 -21.61 19.41 15.65
N SER A 165 -20.70 19.49 16.63
CA SER A 165 -20.98 19.23 18.04
C SER A 165 -22.10 20.15 18.57
N SER A 166 -22.73 19.77 19.67
CA SER A 166 -23.90 20.48 20.22
C SER A 166 -23.67 21.98 20.46
N ASP A 167 -22.47 22.33 20.93
CA ASP A 167 -22.00 23.70 21.21
C ASP A 167 -21.02 24.24 20.16
N GLY A 168 -20.78 23.48 19.09
CA GLY A 168 -19.81 23.85 18.06
C GLY A 168 -20.33 24.92 17.11
N GLU A 169 -19.43 25.65 16.49
CA GLU A 169 -19.72 26.61 15.45
C GLU A 169 -19.91 25.93 14.10
N PHE A 170 -20.91 26.34 13.34
CA PHE A 170 -21.13 25.93 11.97
C PHE A 170 -21.01 27.14 11.04
N VAL A 171 -20.04 27.09 10.15
CA VAL A 171 -19.83 28.11 9.14
C VAL A 171 -20.23 27.55 7.79
N PHE A 172 -21.00 28.29 7.04
CA PHE A 172 -21.39 28.01 5.67
C PHE A 172 -21.34 29.30 4.86
N GLN A 173 -20.64 29.28 3.74
CA GLN A 173 -20.60 30.38 2.78
C GLN A 173 -20.72 29.80 1.36
N HIS A 174 -21.28 30.57 0.45
CA HIS A 174 -21.32 30.23 -0.96
C HIS A 174 -21.29 31.49 -1.82
N ARG A 175 -20.82 31.33 -3.02
CA ARG A 175 -20.89 32.37 -4.06
C ARG A 175 -21.30 31.80 -5.38
N ASP A 176 -21.95 32.62 -6.16
CA ASP A 176 -22.21 32.36 -7.56
C ASP A 176 -21.02 32.82 -8.40
N GLY A 177 -20.90 32.25 -9.58
CA GLY A 177 -19.82 32.50 -10.51
C GLY A 177 -19.83 31.48 -11.63
N GLU A 178 -18.73 31.37 -12.34
CA GLU A 178 -18.56 30.35 -13.38
C GLU A 178 -18.12 29.02 -12.81
N GLU A 179 -18.48 27.92 -13.45
CA GLU A 179 -17.91 26.62 -13.17
C GLU A 179 -16.44 26.60 -13.59
N ILE A 180 -15.59 25.85 -12.91
CA ILE A 180 -14.18 25.74 -13.34
C ILE A 180 -14.12 25.01 -14.69
N ASP A 181 -13.53 25.66 -15.66
CA ASP A 181 -13.18 25.04 -16.95
C ASP A 181 -12.01 24.09 -16.73
N ALA A 182 -12.32 22.79 -16.68
CA ALA A 182 -11.33 21.75 -16.46
C ALA A 182 -10.26 21.71 -17.55
N ASP A 183 -10.64 21.95 -18.82
CA ASP A 183 -9.71 21.93 -19.95
C ASP A 183 -8.73 23.11 -19.89
N ALA A 184 -9.22 24.29 -19.51
CA ALA A 184 -8.38 25.46 -19.30
C ALA A 184 -7.38 25.26 -18.15
N VAL A 185 -7.76 24.55 -17.08
CA VAL A 185 -6.86 24.22 -15.97
C VAL A 185 -5.81 23.20 -16.41
N LEU A 186 -6.21 22.15 -17.13
CA LEU A 186 -5.30 21.12 -17.65
C LEU A 186 -4.27 21.70 -18.63
N ALA A 187 -4.70 22.64 -19.49
CA ALA A 187 -3.82 23.34 -20.43
C ALA A 187 -2.73 24.20 -19.78
N ARG A 188 -2.81 24.45 -18.48
CA ARG A 188 -1.77 25.18 -17.71
C ARG A 188 -0.56 24.32 -17.36
N TYR A 189 -0.65 23.00 -17.50
CA TYR A 189 0.49 22.10 -17.45
C TYR A 189 1.19 22.04 -18.81
N LYS A 190 2.47 21.78 -18.82
CA LYS A 190 3.18 21.46 -20.06
C LYS A 190 2.67 20.13 -20.63
N ASP A 191 2.53 19.16 -19.74
CA ASP A 191 1.86 17.90 -19.97
C ASP A 191 1.16 17.46 -18.67
N TRP A 192 -0.17 17.53 -18.61
CA TRP A 192 -0.90 17.14 -17.40
C TRP A 192 -0.89 15.62 -17.14
N HIS A 193 -0.51 14.82 -18.13
CA HIS A 193 -0.33 13.37 -17.91
C HIS A 193 0.93 13.11 -17.08
N ASP A 194 1.96 13.94 -17.17
CA ASP A 194 3.18 13.79 -16.36
C ASP A 194 2.94 14.21 -14.90
N THR A 195 2.75 13.22 -14.04
CA THR A 195 2.51 13.46 -12.61
C THR A 195 3.67 14.16 -11.89
N SER A 196 4.86 14.20 -12.48
CA SER A 196 6.01 14.92 -11.91
C SER A 196 5.84 16.43 -11.92
N GLU A 197 4.96 16.94 -12.79
CA GLU A 197 4.62 18.36 -12.86
C GLU A 197 3.56 18.80 -11.84
N TYR A 198 2.95 17.85 -11.12
CA TYR A 198 1.89 18.17 -10.19
C TYR A 198 2.40 18.94 -8.98
N PRO A 199 1.72 20.04 -8.59
CA PRO A 199 2.00 20.71 -7.34
C PRO A 199 1.87 19.77 -6.14
N VAL A 200 2.82 19.86 -5.21
CA VAL A 200 2.84 19.06 -3.98
C VAL A 200 3.14 19.94 -2.78
N SER A 201 2.49 19.70 -1.65
CA SER A 201 2.74 20.40 -0.40
C SER A 201 4.12 20.07 0.18
N SER A 202 4.61 20.92 1.04
CA SER A 202 5.83 20.67 1.81
C SER A 202 5.68 19.46 2.73
N ARG A 203 4.46 19.20 3.24
CA ARG A 203 4.14 18.03 4.06
C ARG A 203 4.26 16.74 3.28
N GLN A 204 3.74 16.67 2.07
CA GLN A 204 3.81 15.47 1.22
C GLN A 204 5.28 15.10 0.91
N LYS A 205 6.12 16.08 0.60
CA LYS A 205 7.57 15.87 0.39
C LYS A 205 8.23 15.28 1.66
N LYS A 206 7.88 15.80 2.83
CA LYS A 206 8.40 15.30 4.12
C LYS A 206 7.89 13.91 4.45
N ILE A 207 6.63 13.59 4.16
CA ILE A 207 6.03 12.27 4.45
C ILE A 207 6.76 11.18 3.68
N VAL A 208 6.97 11.34 2.37
CA VAL A 208 7.70 10.36 1.55
C VAL A 208 9.13 10.20 2.04
N SER A 209 9.84 11.32 2.27
CA SER A 209 11.21 11.30 2.80
C SER A 209 11.29 10.64 4.18
N HIS A 210 10.30 10.89 5.06
CA HIS A 210 10.27 10.34 6.40
C HIS A 210 9.85 8.85 6.39
N ALA A 211 8.96 8.46 5.50
CA ALA A 211 8.58 7.06 5.28
C ALA A 211 9.80 6.24 4.83
N LEU A 212 10.57 6.75 3.85
CA LEU A 212 11.82 6.12 3.40
C LEU A 212 12.85 5.96 4.53
N LYS A 213 12.94 6.96 5.44
CA LYS A 213 13.87 6.89 6.58
C LYS A 213 13.39 5.99 7.71
N LYS A 214 12.09 5.86 7.93
CA LYS A 214 11.50 5.06 9.01
C LYS A 214 11.30 3.60 8.63
N GLN A 215 11.13 3.30 7.35
CA GLN A 215 10.87 1.96 6.90
C GLN A 215 12.18 1.15 7.00
N ALA A 216 12.15 0.05 7.74
CA ALA A 216 13.27 -0.87 7.79
C ALA A 216 13.59 -1.38 6.38
N ASP A 217 14.87 -1.57 6.08
CA ASP A 217 15.30 -2.12 4.81
C ASP A 217 14.59 -3.47 4.56
N PRO A 218 13.83 -3.64 3.47
CA PRO A 218 13.10 -4.87 3.22
C PRO A 218 14.03 -6.07 3.06
N LEU A 219 15.29 -5.85 2.68
CA LEU A 219 16.28 -6.91 2.53
C LEU A 219 16.77 -7.46 3.88
N THR A 220 16.64 -6.70 4.98
CA THR A 220 17.00 -7.16 6.33
C THR A 220 15.84 -7.82 7.07
N LYS A 221 14.61 -7.78 6.51
CA LYS A 221 13.46 -8.44 7.11
C LYS A 221 13.64 -9.96 7.11
N GLN A 222 13.27 -10.58 8.22
CA GLN A 222 13.23 -12.04 8.31
C GLN A 222 11.92 -12.60 7.75
N GLY A 223 11.89 -13.90 7.51
CA GLY A 223 10.72 -14.63 7.03
C GLY A 223 10.39 -14.35 5.55
N ILE A 224 9.18 -14.73 5.14
CA ILE A 224 8.77 -14.78 3.73
C ILE A 224 8.82 -13.42 3.02
N VAL A 225 8.51 -12.33 3.72
CA VAL A 225 8.56 -10.98 3.16
C VAL A 225 9.99 -10.60 2.80
N GLY A 226 10.94 -10.86 3.70
CA GLY A 226 12.36 -10.59 3.45
C GLY A 226 12.92 -11.49 2.35
N ALA A 227 12.62 -12.79 2.40
CA ALA A 227 13.05 -13.74 1.37
C ALA A 227 12.54 -13.34 -0.03
N PHE A 228 11.26 -12.92 -0.14
CA PHE A 228 10.72 -12.43 -1.40
C PHE A 228 11.44 -11.17 -1.88
N CYS A 229 11.69 -10.20 -0.99
CA CYS A 229 12.37 -8.96 -1.35
C CYS A 229 13.85 -9.16 -1.73
N ARG A 230 14.51 -10.18 -1.20
CA ARG A 230 15.88 -10.59 -1.63
C ARG A 230 15.87 -11.35 -2.93
N ALA A 231 14.84 -12.18 -3.19
CA ALA A 231 14.67 -12.93 -4.44
C ALA A 231 14.25 -12.04 -5.61
N TYR A 232 13.48 -10.98 -5.34
CA TYR A 232 12.93 -10.09 -6.37
C TYR A 232 13.06 -8.63 -5.94
N THR A 233 13.85 -7.86 -6.67
CA THR A 233 13.86 -6.40 -6.58
C THR A 233 12.52 -5.82 -7.04
N ILE A 234 12.30 -4.51 -6.92
CA ILE A 234 11.08 -3.89 -7.47
C ILE A 234 10.98 -4.11 -8.98
N GLN A 235 12.08 -3.93 -9.71
CA GLN A 235 12.10 -4.09 -11.16
C GLN A 235 11.86 -5.55 -11.57
N ASP A 236 12.48 -6.51 -10.86
CA ASP A 236 12.22 -7.94 -11.07
C ASP A 236 10.75 -8.30 -10.79
N ALA A 237 10.19 -7.79 -9.71
CA ALA A 237 8.79 -8.06 -9.35
C ALA A 237 7.80 -7.47 -10.38
N ILE A 238 8.08 -6.28 -10.90
CA ILE A 238 7.28 -5.68 -11.97
C ILE A 238 7.37 -6.54 -13.23
N SER A 239 8.57 -6.83 -13.70
CA SER A 239 8.77 -7.58 -14.95
C SER A 239 8.23 -9.01 -14.89
N THR A 240 8.31 -9.67 -13.72
CA THR A 240 7.91 -11.08 -13.56
C THR A 240 6.41 -11.23 -13.28
N PHE A 241 5.85 -10.38 -12.43
CA PHE A 241 4.51 -10.59 -11.87
C PHE A 241 3.49 -9.52 -12.25
N LEU A 242 3.93 -8.34 -12.68
CA LEU A 242 3.10 -7.15 -12.89
C LEU A 242 3.37 -6.47 -14.24
N SER A 243 3.87 -7.21 -15.23
CA SER A 243 4.14 -6.69 -16.60
C SER A 243 2.88 -6.27 -17.36
N ASP A 244 1.71 -6.72 -16.93
CA ASP A 244 0.39 -6.31 -17.41
C ASP A 244 -0.21 -5.13 -16.61
N VAL A 245 0.48 -4.70 -15.56
CA VAL A 245 0.06 -3.62 -14.66
C VAL A 245 0.91 -2.37 -14.83
N TYR A 246 2.22 -2.56 -14.99
CA TYR A 246 3.19 -1.47 -15.10
C TYR A 246 4.10 -1.64 -16.30
N GLU A 247 4.39 -0.52 -16.95
CA GLU A 247 5.39 -0.44 -18.02
C GLU A 247 6.45 0.64 -17.71
N PRO A 248 7.68 0.51 -18.24
CA PRO A 248 8.71 1.54 -18.06
C PRO A 248 8.25 2.87 -18.65
N SER A 249 8.36 3.94 -17.87
CA SER A 249 8.07 5.30 -18.32
C SER A 249 9.20 5.87 -19.19
N SER A 250 8.88 6.93 -19.95
CA SER A 250 9.89 7.73 -20.65
C SER A 250 10.89 8.40 -19.71
N LEU A 251 10.55 8.60 -18.44
CA LEU A 251 11.43 9.13 -17.40
C LEU A 251 12.16 7.99 -16.69
N ASN A 252 13.50 8.04 -16.72
CA ASN A 252 14.35 7.01 -16.11
C ASN A 252 14.03 6.81 -14.62
N GLY A 253 13.95 5.55 -14.18
CA GLY A 253 13.65 5.17 -12.79
C GLY A 253 12.17 5.30 -12.42
N ARG A 254 11.28 5.47 -13.41
CA ARG A 254 9.82 5.54 -13.23
C ARG A 254 9.10 4.52 -14.06
N TYR A 255 7.87 4.20 -13.65
CA TYR A 255 6.96 3.34 -14.37
C TYR A 255 5.60 4.04 -14.53
N ASP A 256 4.90 3.63 -15.55
CA ASP A 256 3.52 4.02 -15.84
C ASP A 256 2.58 2.92 -15.38
N TYR A 257 1.46 3.29 -14.79
CA TYR A 257 0.39 2.36 -14.45
C TYR A 257 -0.51 2.23 -15.68
N ILE A 258 -0.46 1.09 -16.37
CA ILE A 258 -1.10 0.88 -17.70
C ILE A 258 -2.58 1.29 -17.74
N PRO A 259 -3.43 1.03 -16.69
CA PRO A 259 -4.82 1.48 -16.72
C PRO A 259 -5.05 2.98 -16.51
N ALA A 260 -4.02 3.77 -16.20
CA ALA A 260 -4.14 5.21 -15.97
C ALA A 260 -3.98 6.02 -17.26
N ASP A 261 -4.59 7.22 -17.28
CA ASP A 261 -4.34 8.21 -18.33
C ASP A 261 -3.03 8.99 -18.08
N SER A 262 -2.57 9.03 -16.84
CA SER A 262 -1.35 9.74 -16.44
C SER A 262 -0.11 8.84 -16.57
N VAL A 263 1.08 9.46 -16.73
CA VAL A 263 2.37 8.80 -16.91
C VAL A 263 3.38 9.20 -15.83
N ALA A 264 4.50 8.49 -15.73
CA ALA A 264 5.63 8.74 -14.82
C ALA A 264 5.26 8.75 -13.33
N GLY A 265 4.14 8.15 -12.95
CA GLY A 265 3.60 8.25 -11.60
C GLY A 265 4.19 7.26 -10.60
N VAL A 266 4.84 6.19 -11.03
CA VAL A 266 5.47 5.22 -10.13
C VAL A 266 6.96 5.52 -10.05
N ILE A 267 7.44 5.83 -8.83
CA ILE A 267 8.86 6.13 -8.56
C ILE A 267 9.46 4.94 -7.84
N VAL A 268 10.59 4.46 -8.34
CA VAL A 268 11.37 3.37 -7.72
C VAL A 268 12.54 3.97 -6.95
N TYR A 269 12.65 3.62 -5.66
CA TYR A 269 13.70 4.09 -4.75
C TYR A 269 14.67 2.95 -4.44
N ASN A 270 15.92 3.08 -4.93
CA ASN A 270 17.03 2.14 -4.71
C ASN A 270 16.69 0.68 -5.06
N ASP A 271 15.75 0.47 -5.96
CA ASP A 271 15.19 -0.83 -6.35
C ASP A 271 14.63 -1.69 -5.18
N LYS A 272 14.37 -1.04 -4.03
CA LYS A 272 13.82 -1.65 -2.81
C LYS A 272 12.38 -1.25 -2.55
N PHE A 273 11.98 -0.07 -2.98
CA PHE A 273 10.65 0.47 -2.76
C PHE A 273 10.09 1.10 -4.03
N ALA A 274 8.78 0.97 -4.19
CA ALA A 274 8.00 1.71 -5.17
C ALA A 274 6.97 2.59 -4.47
N TYR A 275 6.73 3.78 -5.03
CA TYR A 275 5.68 4.69 -4.59
C TYR A 275 4.90 5.19 -5.80
N SER A 276 3.59 4.98 -5.81
CA SER A 276 2.72 5.38 -6.91
C SER A 276 1.98 6.68 -6.60
N HIS A 277 2.00 7.59 -7.57
CA HIS A 277 1.22 8.82 -7.62
C HIS A 277 -0.01 8.71 -8.52
N HIS A 278 -0.15 7.62 -9.29
CA HIS A 278 -1.33 7.39 -10.13
C HIS A 278 -2.58 7.24 -9.27
N ALA A 279 -3.56 8.10 -9.49
CA ALA A 279 -4.73 8.19 -8.62
C ALA A 279 -5.61 6.93 -8.60
N THR A 280 -5.64 6.20 -9.72
CA THR A 280 -6.40 4.96 -9.92
C THR A 280 -5.64 3.70 -9.51
N ASP A 281 -4.32 3.80 -9.30
CA ASP A 281 -3.49 2.69 -8.88
C ASP A 281 -3.85 2.24 -7.44
N PRO A 282 -4.16 0.97 -7.19
CA PRO A 282 -4.36 0.43 -5.84
C PRO A 282 -3.19 0.69 -4.88
N ALA A 283 -1.96 0.77 -5.39
CA ALA A 283 -0.76 1.09 -4.61
C ALA A 283 -0.55 2.61 -4.38
N CYS A 284 -1.38 3.49 -4.96
CA CYS A 284 -1.25 4.95 -4.84
C CYS A 284 -1.13 5.42 -3.39
N GLY A 285 -0.13 6.27 -3.13
CA GLY A 285 0.10 6.86 -1.81
C GLY A 285 0.71 5.91 -0.77
N LYS A 286 1.13 4.71 -1.18
CA LYS A 286 1.80 3.73 -0.32
C LYS A 286 3.25 3.54 -0.77
N LEU A 287 4.17 3.47 0.19
CA LEU A 287 5.56 3.06 -0.06
C LEU A 287 5.62 1.54 0.07
N CYS A 288 5.71 0.84 -1.05
CA CYS A 288 5.63 -0.61 -1.15
C CYS A 288 7.01 -1.21 -1.41
N ASN A 289 7.38 -2.27 -0.70
CA ASN A 289 8.43 -3.18 -1.12
C ASN A 289 7.88 -4.13 -2.22
N SER A 290 8.73 -5.00 -2.79
CA SER A 290 8.31 -5.88 -3.89
C SER A 290 7.20 -6.87 -3.48
N PHE A 291 7.24 -7.41 -2.25
CA PHE A 291 6.19 -8.29 -1.73
C PHE A 291 4.84 -7.56 -1.63
N ASP A 292 4.83 -6.35 -1.03
CA ASP A 292 3.60 -5.58 -0.86
C ASP A 292 3.05 -5.08 -2.20
N LEU A 293 3.91 -4.70 -3.15
CA LEU A 293 3.49 -4.28 -4.48
C LEU A 293 2.75 -5.40 -5.21
N VAL A 294 3.33 -6.61 -5.25
CA VAL A 294 2.68 -7.78 -5.86
C VAL A 294 1.40 -8.16 -5.11
N ARG A 295 1.40 -8.14 -3.77
CA ARG A 295 0.24 -8.42 -2.93
C ARG A 295 -0.93 -7.52 -3.26
N ILE A 296 -0.69 -6.21 -3.33
CA ILE A 296 -1.74 -5.22 -3.58
C ILE A 296 -2.42 -5.48 -4.93
N HIS A 297 -1.65 -5.74 -5.97
CA HIS A 297 -2.22 -5.93 -7.31
C HIS A 297 -2.87 -7.28 -7.53
N LYS A 298 -2.27 -8.36 -7.00
CA LYS A 298 -2.81 -9.71 -7.24
C LYS A 298 -3.90 -10.14 -6.25
N PHE A 299 -3.88 -9.63 -5.01
CA PHE A 299 -4.68 -10.22 -3.93
C PHE A 299 -5.52 -9.24 -3.11
N SER A 300 -5.40 -7.91 -3.31
CA SER A 300 -6.17 -6.95 -2.49
C SER A 300 -7.69 -7.08 -2.62
N TYR A 301 -8.18 -7.70 -3.68
CA TYR A 301 -9.61 -7.98 -3.86
C TYR A 301 -10.18 -8.94 -2.81
N LEU A 302 -9.33 -9.70 -2.12
CA LEU A 302 -9.72 -10.62 -1.04
C LEU A 302 -10.00 -9.90 0.28
N ASP A 303 -9.48 -8.68 0.45
CA ASP A 303 -9.62 -7.93 1.68
C ASP A 303 -10.99 -7.25 1.73
N LYS A 304 -11.68 -7.42 2.85
CA LYS A 304 -13.01 -6.85 3.07
C LYS A 304 -12.95 -5.37 3.47
N ASP A 305 -11.85 -4.97 4.10
CA ASP A 305 -11.56 -3.61 4.58
C ASP A 305 -10.17 -3.20 4.12
N GLU A 306 -9.90 -1.89 3.99
CA GLU A 306 -8.59 -1.34 3.60
C GLU A 306 -7.50 -1.49 4.70
N THR A 307 -7.64 -2.43 5.62
CA THR A 307 -6.67 -2.67 6.68
C THR A 307 -5.47 -3.46 6.16
N ASP A 308 -4.37 -2.76 5.97
CA ASP A 308 -3.06 -3.36 5.72
C ASP A 308 -2.55 -4.04 6.98
N SER A 309 -2.85 -5.30 7.17
CA SER A 309 -2.32 -6.09 8.28
C SER A 309 -1.81 -7.44 7.80
N GLU A 310 -0.81 -7.99 8.50
CA GLU A 310 -0.32 -9.35 8.30
C GLU A 310 -1.39 -10.43 8.49
N LYS A 311 -2.55 -10.05 9.03
CA LYS A 311 -3.73 -10.91 9.21
C LYS A 311 -4.73 -10.80 8.06
N SER A 312 -4.49 -9.94 7.06
CA SER A 312 -5.39 -9.75 5.93
C SER A 312 -5.43 -11.01 5.04
N ALA A 313 -6.54 -11.21 4.34
CA ALA A 313 -6.69 -12.33 3.42
C ALA A 313 -5.70 -12.23 2.25
N SER A 314 -5.42 -11.01 1.78
CA SER A 314 -4.42 -10.74 0.74
C SER A 314 -3.01 -11.09 1.18
N PHE A 315 -2.63 -10.81 2.44
CA PHE A 315 -1.31 -11.15 2.96
C PHE A 315 -1.11 -12.67 3.00
N LYS A 316 -2.12 -13.41 3.46
CA LYS A 316 -2.08 -14.87 3.48
C LYS A 316 -1.96 -15.44 2.06
N ALA A 317 -2.78 -14.97 1.12
CA ALA A 317 -2.73 -15.42 -0.27
C ALA A 317 -1.39 -15.11 -0.94
N MET A 318 -0.80 -13.93 -0.66
CA MET A 318 0.53 -13.56 -1.14
C MET A 318 1.62 -14.43 -0.51
N THR A 319 1.49 -14.78 0.76
CA THR A 319 2.41 -15.70 1.44
C THR A 319 2.38 -17.08 0.78
N ASP A 320 1.18 -17.63 0.57
CA ASP A 320 1.00 -18.93 -0.09
C ASP A 320 1.55 -18.91 -1.53
N PHE A 321 1.36 -17.80 -2.26
CA PHE A 321 1.91 -17.58 -3.59
C PHE A 321 3.44 -17.54 -3.57
N ALA A 322 4.04 -16.75 -2.68
CA ALA A 322 5.49 -16.63 -2.54
C ALA A 322 6.15 -17.96 -2.17
N MET A 323 5.50 -18.76 -1.31
CA MET A 323 5.99 -20.07 -0.89
C MET A 323 5.98 -21.13 -2.01
N GLN A 324 5.24 -20.90 -3.11
CA GLN A 324 5.27 -21.79 -4.28
C GLN A 324 6.39 -21.41 -5.27
N ASP A 325 6.93 -20.20 -5.17
CA ASP A 325 7.96 -19.70 -6.07
C ASP A 325 9.34 -20.33 -5.77
N GLY A 326 10.03 -20.82 -6.82
CA GLY A 326 11.31 -21.52 -6.68
C GLY A 326 12.45 -20.62 -6.16
N ARG A 327 12.53 -19.36 -6.62
CA ARG A 327 13.58 -18.40 -6.18
C ARG A 327 13.36 -18.01 -4.71
N VAL A 328 12.10 -17.84 -4.29
CA VAL A 328 11.76 -17.51 -2.90
C VAL A 328 12.04 -18.68 -1.97
N LYS A 329 11.78 -19.93 -2.40
CA LYS A 329 12.13 -21.14 -1.64
C LYS A 329 13.63 -21.22 -1.40
N GLU A 330 14.40 -21.11 -2.48
CA GLU A 330 15.87 -21.11 -2.42
C GLU A 330 16.39 -20.03 -1.46
N GLN A 331 15.89 -18.79 -1.61
CA GLN A 331 16.26 -17.68 -0.74
C GLN A 331 15.88 -17.93 0.73
N THR A 332 14.71 -18.50 0.99
CA THR A 332 14.26 -18.81 2.36
C THR A 332 15.17 -19.83 3.04
N LEU A 333 15.59 -20.84 2.30
CA LEU A 333 16.51 -21.86 2.81
C LEU A 333 17.91 -21.29 3.04
N THR A 334 18.42 -20.51 2.09
CA THR A 334 19.71 -19.81 2.24
C THR A 334 19.72 -18.88 3.46
N ASP A 335 18.64 -18.16 3.71
CA ASP A 335 18.51 -17.29 4.88
C ASP A 335 18.53 -18.08 6.20
N LYS A 336 17.87 -19.24 6.23
CA LYS A 336 17.90 -20.13 7.40
C LYS A 336 19.29 -20.69 7.66
N GLU A 337 19.98 -21.12 6.59
CA GLU A 337 21.36 -21.58 6.71
C GLU A 337 22.28 -20.48 7.25
N LYS A 338 22.21 -19.27 6.71
CA LYS A 338 22.99 -18.14 7.22
C LYS A 338 22.73 -17.86 8.69
N ALA A 339 21.48 -17.88 9.13
CA ALA A 339 21.15 -17.69 10.55
C ALA A 339 21.75 -18.76 11.46
N VAL A 340 21.78 -20.01 10.99
CA VAL A 340 22.43 -21.11 11.71
C VAL A 340 23.95 -20.92 11.74
N TYR A 341 24.57 -20.48 10.62
CA TYR A 341 26.01 -20.24 10.57
C TYR A 341 26.49 -19.07 11.41
N GLU A 342 25.72 -17.98 11.46
CA GLU A 342 26.02 -16.83 12.35
C GLU A 342 26.05 -17.22 13.82
N GLU A 343 25.22 -18.20 14.21
CA GLU A 343 25.18 -18.72 15.58
C GLU A 343 26.37 -19.68 15.89
N PHE A 344 26.93 -20.35 14.86
CA PHE A 344 27.98 -21.35 15.00
C PHE A 344 29.37 -20.97 14.46
N SER A 345 29.55 -19.77 13.94
CA SER A 345 30.85 -19.15 13.54
C SER A 345 31.77 -19.94 12.57
N VAL A 346 31.22 -20.61 11.56
CA VAL A 346 32.01 -21.18 10.46
C VAL A 346 31.31 -20.90 9.12
N ILE A 347 31.85 -19.96 8.37
CA ILE A 347 31.35 -19.63 7.02
C ILE A 347 32.29 -20.26 5.98
N ASP A 348 31.72 -21.07 5.08
CA ASP A 348 32.35 -21.43 3.82
C ASP A 348 31.46 -20.91 2.68
N ASP A 349 31.93 -19.88 1.97
CA ASP A 349 31.12 -19.08 1.01
C ASP A 349 30.91 -19.79 -0.35
N ASN A 350 31.22 -21.09 -0.48
CA ASN A 350 31.26 -21.83 -1.76
C ASN A 350 30.23 -22.95 -1.94
N ASP A 351 29.23 -23.06 -1.06
CA ASP A 351 28.27 -24.16 -1.16
C ASP A 351 27.19 -23.86 -2.24
N ASP A 352 27.06 -24.75 -3.23
CA ASP A 352 26.00 -24.73 -4.24
C ASP A 352 24.66 -25.09 -3.59
N THR A 353 23.79 -24.11 -3.44
CA THR A 353 22.44 -24.24 -2.85
C THR A 353 21.33 -24.34 -3.92
N SER A 354 21.67 -24.42 -5.19
CA SER A 354 20.70 -24.43 -6.31
C SER A 354 19.71 -25.60 -6.28
N TRP A 355 20.02 -26.67 -5.56
CA TRP A 355 19.19 -27.87 -5.39
C TRP A 355 18.06 -27.67 -4.35
N HIS A 356 18.10 -26.62 -3.50
CA HIS A 356 17.07 -26.31 -2.51
C HIS A 356 15.67 -26.11 -3.14
N LYS A 357 15.61 -25.66 -4.38
CA LYS A 357 14.36 -25.51 -5.15
C LYS A 357 13.55 -26.80 -5.31
N TYR A 358 14.19 -27.95 -5.16
CA TYR A 358 13.54 -29.26 -5.26
C TYR A 358 12.95 -29.76 -3.94
N LEU A 359 13.25 -29.09 -2.82
CA LEU A 359 12.70 -29.45 -1.52
C LEU A 359 11.24 -29.02 -1.38
N SER A 360 10.41 -29.89 -0.84
CA SER A 360 9.05 -29.57 -0.43
C SER A 360 9.09 -28.85 0.92
N VAL A 361 8.42 -27.69 1.00
CA VAL A 361 8.36 -26.88 2.22
C VAL A 361 6.91 -26.69 2.68
N ASN A 362 6.71 -26.62 3.99
CA ASN A 362 5.41 -26.36 4.58
C ASN A 362 5.05 -24.86 4.52
N LYS A 363 3.84 -24.50 4.94
CA LYS A 363 3.34 -23.10 4.97
C LYS A 363 4.17 -22.13 5.84
N HIS A 364 5.09 -22.63 6.67
CA HIS A 364 5.99 -21.83 7.51
C HIS A 364 7.40 -21.72 6.91
N GLY A 365 7.64 -22.29 5.73
CA GLY A 365 8.93 -22.30 5.08
C GLY A 365 9.92 -23.34 5.66
N ASP A 366 9.43 -24.29 6.49
CA ASP A 366 10.27 -25.39 6.94
C ASP A 366 10.22 -26.53 5.95
N VAL A 367 11.36 -27.20 5.74
CA VAL A 367 11.41 -28.38 4.90
C VAL A 367 10.52 -29.47 5.49
N GLU A 368 9.67 -30.06 4.68
CA GLU A 368 8.78 -31.14 5.15
C GLU A 368 9.59 -32.38 5.50
N ASN A 369 9.28 -32.99 6.64
CA ASN A 369 9.86 -34.26 7.06
C ASN A 369 9.34 -35.40 6.17
N SER A 370 9.97 -35.58 5.02
CA SER A 370 9.63 -36.61 4.04
C SER A 370 10.87 -37.37 3.58
N ILE A 371 10.69 -38.64 3.20
CA ILE A 371 11.75 -39.46 2.63
C ILE A 371 12.32 -38.81 1.37
N GLN A 372 11.48 -38.19 0.56
CA GLN A 372 11.90 -37.48 -0.65
C GLN A 372 12.86 -36.33 -0.34
N ASN A 373 12.51 -35.47 0.62
CA ASN A 373 13.39 -34.37 1.04
C ASN A 373 14.67 -34.87 1.67
N LEU A 374 14.60 -35.89 2.52
CA LEU A 374 15.78 -36.50 3.12
C LEU A 374 16.73 -37.07 2.06
N THR A 375 16.19 -37.73 1.04
CA THR A 375 16.99 -38.24 -0.08
C THR A 375 17.69 -37.13 -0.85
N ILE A 376 16.95 -36.03 -1.15
CA ILE A 376 17.51 -34.86 -1.86
C ILE A 376 18.65 -34.25 -1.03
N ILE A 377 18.46 -34.06 0.28
CA ILE A 377 19.47 -33.50 1.18
C ILE A 377 20.70 -34.36 1.22
N LEU A 378 20.56 -35.66 1.48
CA LEU A 378 21.70 -36.60 1.55
C LEU A 378 22.49 -36.68 0.25
N GLN A 379 21.84 -36.49 -0.89
CA GLN A 379 22.50 -36.53 -2.21
C GLN A 379 23.21 -35.23 -2.57
N ASN A 380 22.73 -34.08 -2.08
CA ASN A 380 23.18 -32.78 -2.58
C ASN A 380 23.92 -31.94 -1.53
N ASP A 381 23.68 -32.14 -0.24
CA ASP A 381 24.34 -31.38 0.82
C ASP A 381 25.84 -31.71 0.87
N PRO A 382 26.71 -30.73 0.55
CA PRO A 382 28.17 -30.97 0.49
C PRO A 382 28.75 -31.49 1.81
N LYS A 383 28.12 -31.11 2.95
CA LYS A 383 28.57 -31.49 4.32
C LYS A 383 28.22 -32.92 4.71
N LEU A 384 27.34 -33.57 3.95
CA LEU A 384 26.94 -34.95 4.19
C LEU A 384 27.57 -35.92 3.20
N LYS A 385 28.37 -35.45 2.23
CA LYS A 385 29.05 -36.26 1.21
C LYS A 385 30.05 -37.28 1.79
N GLY A 386 30.50 -37.09 3.00
CA GLY A 386 31.33 -38.02 3.72
C GLY A 386 30.61 -39.32 4.14
N ILE A 387 29.28 -39.36 4.10
CA ILE A 387 28.47 -40.54 4.44
C ILE A 387 28.32 -41.42 3.22
N VAL A 388 28.83 -42.63 3.27
CA VAL A 388 28.80 -43.58 2.15
C VAL A 388 28.33 -44.95 2.60
N PHE A 389 27.61 -45.65 1.75
CA PHE A 389 27.28 -47.06 1.97
C PHE A 389 28.32 -47.93 1.33
N ASN A 390 28.98 -48.79 2.11
CA ASN A 390 29.97 -49.73 1.63
C ASN A 390 29.29 -51.08 1.37
N GLU A 391 29.07 -51.40 0.11
CA GLU A 391 28.43 -52.65 -0.32
C GLU A 391 29.24 -53.92 0.02
N LEU A 392 30.56 -53.80 0.19
CA LEU A 392 31.39 -54.95 0.54
C LEU A 392 31.29 -55.33 2.01
N SER A 393 31.14 -54.38 2.88
CA SER A 393 31.00 -54.58 4.32
C SER A 393 29.56 -54.54 4.80
N ASP A 394 28.60 -54.23 3.91
CA ASP A 394 27.17 -54.09 4.16
C ASP A 394 26.90 -53.13 5.34
N CYS A 395 27.61 -51.99 5.35
CA CYS A 395 27.48 -51.00 6.42
C CYS A 395 27.66 -49.57 5.94
N ILE A 396 27.16 -48.62 6.68
CA ILE A 396 27.41 -47.20 6.46
C ILE A 396 28.75 -46.82 7.06
N GLU A 397 29.56 -46.13 6.26
CA GLU A 397 30.86 -45.60 6.65
C GLU A 397 30.91 -44.10 6.49
N ILE A 398 31.76 -43.42 7.29
CA ILE A 398 32.08 -42.01 7.13
C ILE A 398 33.49 -41.92 6.55
N ASN A 399 33.56 -41.55 5.26
CA ASN A 399 34.78 -41.43 4.48
C ASN A 399 35.06 -40.00 4.05
N GLY A 400 34.97 -39.05 5.01
CA GLY A 400 35.17 -37.63 4.78
C GLY A 400 34.71 -36.81 5.96
N ASP A 401 34.65 -35.50 5.79
CA ASP A 401 34.18 -34.58 6.82
C ASP A 401 32.65 -34.64 6.94
N VAL A 402 32.16 -34.63 8.18
CA VAL A 402 30.74 -34.48 8.54
C VAL A 402 30.58 -33.35 9.56
N PRO A 403 29.41 -32.72 9.69
CA PRO A 403 29.21 -31.59 10.56
C PRO A 403 29.34 -31.85 12.09
N TRP A 404 29.70 -33.04 12.46
CA TRP A 404 29.91 -33.46 13.85
C TRP A 404 31.18 -34.25 14.05
N GLN A 405 31.64 -34.36 15.30
CA GLN A 405 32.82 -35.14 15.62
C GLN A 405 32.54 -36.63 15.47
N HIS A 406 33.34 -37.28 14.64
CA HIS A 406 33.20 -38.69 14.33
C HIS A 406 34.56 -39.43 14.50
N PRO A 407 34.73 -40.14 15.64
CA PRO A 407 36.00 -40.79 15.98
C PRO A 407 36.17 -42.16 15.34
N SER A 408 35.21 -42.70 14.61
CA SER A 408 35.20 -44.02 14.03
C SER A 408 34.84 -43.97 12.55
N LYS A 409 35.44 -44.83 11.72
CA LYS A 409 35.06 -44.97 10.32
C LYS A 409 33.65 -45.56 10.14
N TYR A 410 33.14 -46.32 11.06
CA TYR A 410 31.84 -46.99 10.98
C TYR A 410 30.75 -46.16 11.63
N TRP A 411 29.58 -46.10 11.00
CA TRP A 411 28.38 -45.45 11.52
C TRP A 411 27.94 -46.07 12.82
N ARG A 412 27.49 -45.24 13.77
CA ARG A 412 27.07 -45.64 15.09
C ARG A 412 25.72 -45.07 15.43
N ASP A 413 25.00 -45.63 16.38
CA ASP A 413 23.71 -45.10 16.87
C ASP A 413 23.77 -43.61 17.30
N ALA A 414 24.94 -43.16 17.75
CA ALA A 414 25.16 -41.74 18.06
C ALA A 414 25.13 -40.86 16.80
N ASP A 415 25.51 -41.35 15.66
CA ASP A 415 25.57 -40.62 14.42
C ASP A 415 24.16 -40.41 13.86
N ASP A 416 23.18 -41.29 14.15
CA ASP A 416 21.76 -41.06 13.86
C ASP A 416 21.23 -39.80 14.57
N ALA A 417 21.56 -39.64 15.85
CA ALA A 417 21.16 -38.50 16.63
C ALA A 417 21.85 -37.21 16.16
N GLN A 418 23.11 -37.28 15.76
CA GLN A 418 23.87 -36.14 15.24
C GLN A 418 23.35 -35.72 13.86
N LEU A 419 23.09 -36.66 12.96
CA LEU A 419 22.45 -36.37 11.67
C LEU A 419 21.08 -35.72 11.85
N LEU A 420 20.24 -36.27 12.73
CA LEU A 420 18.94 -35.71 13.02
C LEU A 420 19.02 -34.28 13.58
N THR A 421 20.00 -34.06 14.45
CA THR A 421 20.28 -32.72 15.01
C THR A 421 20.69 -31.77 13.91
N TYR A 422 21.64 -32.14 13.07
CA TYR A 422 22.08 -31.35 11.93
C TYR A 422 20.93 -31.02 10.99
N LEU A 423 20.14 -32.01 10.56
CA LEU A 423 18.98 -31.82 9.69
C LEU A 423 17.95 -30.87 10.30
N THR A 424 17.70 -31.01 11.63
CA THR A 424 16.75 -30.16 12.33
C THR A 424 17.21 -28.70 12.39
N TYR A 425 18.49 -28.46 12.62
CA TYR A 425 19.05 -27.11 12.62
C TYR A 425 19.13 -26.49 11.24
N SER A 426 19.60 -27.25 10.25
CA SER A 426 19.84 -26.69 8.90
C SER A 426 18.56 -26.56 8.06
N TYR A 427 17.61 -27.48 8.18
CA TYR A 427 16.46 -27.58 7.28
C TYR A 427 15.10 -27.48 7.98
N GLY A 428 15.05 -27.39 9.30
CA GLY A 428 13.83 -27.35 10.07
C GLY A 428 13.52 -28.68 10.78
N LYS A 429 12.29 -28.84 11.26
CA LYS A 429 11.94 -29.91 12.18
C LYS A 429 11.90 -31.28 11.51
N PHE A 430 12.99 -32.05 11.64
CA PHE A 430 13.03 -33.48 11.33
C PHE A 430 12.83 -34.30 12.61
N THR A 431 12.00 -35.32 12.53
CA THR A 431 11.75 -36.29 13.63
C THR A 431 11.89 -37.70 13.09
N ARG A 432 12.31 -38.65 13.96
CA ARG A 432 12.35 -40.08 13.66
C ARG A 432 10.99 -40.60 13.24
#